data_ac5448ddba5540e0f14157a4eef43b0a
#
_entry.id   ac5448ddba5540e0f14157a4eef43b0a
#
_cell.length_a   1.000
_cell.length_b   1.000
_cell.length_c   1.000
_cell.angle_alpha   90.00
_cell.angle_beta   90.00
_cell.angle_gamma   90.00
#
_symmetry.space_group_name_H-M   'P 1'
#
loop_
_entity.id
_entity.type
_entity.pdbx_description
1 polymer ?
#
loop_
_entity_poly.entity_id
_entity_poly.type
_entity_poly.pdbx_seq_one_letter_code
_entity_poly.pdbx_strand_id
1 'polypeptide(L)'
;RVMENSFDNSHFSFVHKANFGLFDQPKPSSYEFRETDYGFEAETLVPIRNPEASFRITGTTEPITNRHLINRYYLPFSRRFGCMYPDSGIHHIIYNCATPIDDGRLMLVQWLYRNDSEEQCSTQELIDWDAAITAEDRDILEATDYDACVDTRRRVEMHMPSDKPGLVIRKQLVALLE
;
A
#
# COMPACT_ATOMS: atom_id res chain seq x y z
N ARG A 1 -10.08 0.10 7.37
CA ARG A 1 -9.92 0.53 5.95
C ARG A 1 -8.47 0.79 5.56
N VAL A 2 -7.67 1.52 6.35
CA VAL A 2 -6.27 1.84 6.01
C VAL A 2 -5.46 0.58 5.71
N MET A 3 -5.59 -0.49 6.51
CA MET A 3 -4.87 -1.74 6.25
C MET A 3 -5.35 -2.43 4.97
N GLU A 4 -6.64 -2.40 4.66
CA GLU A 4 -7.16 -2.97 3.41
C GLU A 4 -6.61 -2.21 2.19
N ASN A 5 -6.70 -0.88 2.19
CA ASN A 5 -6.14 -0.02 1.15
C ASN A 5 -4.64 -0.29 0.94
N SER A 6 -3.92 -0.48 2.02
CA SER A 6 -2.48 -0.74 1.99
C SER A 6 -2.06 -2.03 1.28
N PHE A 7 -2.97 -2.97 1.08
CA PHE A 7 -2.75 -4.24 0.37
C PHE A 7 -3.54 -4.35 -0.93
N ASP A 8 -4.30 -3.33 -1.28
CA ASP A 8 -4.96 -3.24 -2.58
C ASP A 8 -4.02 -2.59 -3.61
N ASN A 9 -3.83 -3.22 -4.77
CA ASN A 9 -3.12 -2.62 -5.90
C ASN A 9 -4.05 -2.20 -7.04
N SER A 10 -5.35 -2.45 -6.90
CA SER A 10 -6.33 -2.09 -7.93
C SER A 10 -6.62 -0.59 -7.97
N HIS A 11 -6.49 0.11 -6.84
CA HIS A 11 -6.67 1.56 -6.79
C HIS A 11 -5.51 2.35 -7.42
N PHE A 12 -4.31 1.76 -7.54
CA PHE A 12 -3.09 2.46 -7.98
C PHE A 12 -3.27 3.25 -9.26
N SER A 13 -3.89 2.64 -10.26
CA SER A 13 -4.07 3.28 -11.57
C SER A 13 -5.04 4.46 -11.55
N PHE A 14 -5.93 4.53 -10.58
CA PHE A 14 -6.99 5.53 -10.50
C PHE A 14 -6.66 6.62 -9.47
N VAL A 15 -6.28 6.21 -8.27
CA VAL A 15 -5.99 7.10 -7.13
C VAL A 15 -4.68 7.83 -7.36
N HIS A 16 -3.62 7.08 -7.68
CA HIS A 16 -2.28 7.63 -7.84
C HIS A 16 -1.94 8.02 -9.29
N LYS A 17 -2.95 8.33 -10.10
CA LYS A 17 -2.75 8.71 -11.51
C LYS A 17 -1.87 9.96 -11.69
N ALA A 18 -1.82 10.84 -10.70
CA ALA A 18 -0.95 12.01 -10.72
C ALA A 18 0.52 11.65 -10.49
N ASN A 19 0.79 10.59 -9.73
CA ASN A 19 2.12 10.13 -9.34
C ASN A 19 2.58 8.93 -10.19
N PHE A 20 2.34 7.73 -9.71
CA PHE A 20 2.87 6.50 -10.32
C PHE A 20 1.80 5.62 -10.98
N GLY A 21 0.53 5.96 -10.86
CA GLY A 21 -0.58 5.15 -11.39
C GLY A 21 -0.55 5.04 -12.91
N LEU A 22 -0.56 3.82 -13.42
CA LEU A 22 -0.56 3.52 -14.85
C LEU A 22 -2.01 3.38 -15.35
N PHE A 23 -2.68 4.52 -15.60
CA PHE A 23 -4.09 4.59 -15.93
C PHE A 23 -4.49 3.81 -17.20
N ASP A 24 -3.59 3.74 -18.18
CA ASP A 24 -3.82 3.03 -19.44
C ASP A 24 -3.76 1.49 -19.28
N GLN A 25 -3.31 1.00 -18.13
CA GLN A 25 -3.23 -0.41 -17.77
C GLN A 25 -3.82 -0.65 -16.38
N PRO A 26 -5.14 -0.47 -16.20
CA PRO A 26 -5.76 -0.46 -14.87
C PRO A 26 -5.94 -1.84 -14.24
N LYS A 27 -5.57 -2.91 -14.94
CA LYS A 27 -5.71 -4.26 -14.43
C LYS A 27 -4.74 -4.49 -13.26
N PRO A 28 -5.24 -4.81 -12.05
CA PRO A 28 -4.37 -5.06 -10.91
C PRO A 28 -3.50 -6.30 -11.13
N SER A 29 -2.26 -6.25 -10.65
CA SER A 29 -1.37 -7.40 -10.62
C SER A 29 -1.86 -8.44 -9.61
N SER A 30 -1.62 -9.71 -9.90
CA SER A 30 -1.92 -10.80 -8.96
C SER A 30 -0.91 -10.81 -7.82
N TYR A 31 -1.36 -11.28 -6.65
CA TYR A 31 -0.49 -11.51 -5.50
C TYR A 31 -0.10 -12.99 -5.40
N GLU A 32 1.17 -13.24 -5.08
CA GLU A 32 1.57 -14.44 -4.38
C GLU A 32 1.29 -14.22 -2.89
N PHE A 33 0.45 -15.07 -2.30
CA PHE A 33 -0.09 -14.85 -0.97
C PHE A 33 0.22 -16.02 -0.04
N ARG A 34 0.75 -15.72 1.16
CA ARG A 34 1.11 -16.71 2.16
C ARG A 34 0.66 -16.25 3.55
N GLU A 35 -0.18 -17.04 4.20
CA GLU A 35 -0.52 -16.83 5.61
C GLU A 35 0.68 -17.16 6.52
N THR A 36 0.79 -16.45 7.64
CA THR A 36 1.86 -16.58 8.64
C THR A 36 1.26 -16.53 10.04
N ASP A 37 2.04 -16.86 11.07
CA ASP A 37 1.61 -16.82 12.47
C ASP A 37 1.26 -15.40 12.94
N TYR A 38 1.80 -14.36 12.28
CA TYR A 38 1.58 -12.95 12.62
C TYR A 38 0.55 -12.24 11.73
N GLY A 39 0.07 -12.88 10.67
CA GLY A 39 -0.84 -12.31 9.69
C GLY A 39 -0.65 -12.93 8.31
N PHE A 40 -0.05 -12.22 7.35
CA PHE A 40 0.30 -12.77 6.03
C PHE A 40 1.41 -11.99 5.34
N GLU A 41 1.94 -12.59 4.29
CA GLU A 41 2.82 -11.96 3.31
C GLU A 41 2.14 -11.99 1.94
N ALA A 42 2.21 -10.88 1.22
CA ALA A 42 1.71 -10.73 -0.14
C ALA A 42 2.80 -10.14 -1.02
N GLU A 43 3.15 -10.85 -2.08
CA GLU A 43 4.19 -10.48 -3.02
C GLU A 43 3.59 -10.24 -4.41
N THR A 44 4.03 -9.18 -5.09
CA THR A 44 3.55 -8.83 -6.43
C THR A 44 4.55 -7.97 -7.19
N LEU A 45 4.54 -8.06 -8.52
CA LEU A 45 5.27 -7.17 -9.40
C LEU A 45 4.26 -6.25 -10.10
N VAL A 46 4.41 -4.94 -9.91
CA VAL A 46 3.48 -3.92 -10.43
C VAL A 46 4.21 -2.98 -11.37
N PRO A 47 3.78 -2.89 -12.64
CA PRO A 47 4.25 -1.83 -13.52
C PRO A 47 3.67 -0.48 -13.06
N ILE A 48 4.51 0.55 -13.09
CA ILE A 48 4.14 1.90 -12.69
C ILE A 48 4.58 2.91 -13.74
N ARG A 49 3.85 4.01 -13.83
CA ARG A 49 4.32 5.22 -14.51
C ARG A 49 5.46 5.82 -13.68
N ASN A 50 6.50 6.30 -14.34
CA ASN A 50 7.65 6.93 -13.72
C ASN A 50 7.81 8.36 -14.27
N PRO A 51 7.09 9.35 -13.71
CA PRO A 51 7.25 10.75 -14.12
C PRO A 51 8.62 11.29 -13.70
N GLU A 52 9.08 12.34 -14.37
CA GLU A 52 10.39 12.98 -14.10
C GLU A 52 10.62 13.28 -12.62
N ALA A 53 9.59 13.72 -11.91
CA ALA A 53 9.65 13.98 -10.47
C ALA A 53 10.00 12.74 -9.62
N SER A 54 9.84 11.53 -10.17
CA SER A 54 10.13 10.26 -9.48
C SER A 54 11.48 9.65 -9.86
N PHE A 55 12.21 10.18 -10.85
CA PHE A 55 13.44 9.58 -11.38
C PHE A 55 14.51 9.36 -10.31
N ARG A 56 14.65 10.29 -9.36
CA ARG A 56 15.60 10.17 -8.27
C ARG A 56 15.17 9.14 -7.23
N ILE A 57 13.87 8.96 -7.06
CA ILE A 57 13.26 8.01 -6.12
C ILE A 57 13.35 6.58 -6.66
N THR A 58 13.08 6.41 -7.96
CA THR A 58 13.09 5.10 -8.61
C THR A 58 14.48 4.68 -9.10
N GLY A 59 15.40 5.65 -9.25
CA GLY A 59 16.76 5.44 -9.75
C GLY A 59 16.83 5.14 -11.25
N THR A 60 15.77 5.40 -12.01
CA THR A 60 15.71 5.22 -13.46
C THR A 60 14.96 6.36 -14.14
N THR A 61 15.30 6.64 -15.40
CA THR A 61 14.63 7.64 -16.24
C THR A 61 13.61 7.01 -17.21
N GLU A 62 13.47 5.69 -17.17
CA GLU A 62 12.48 5.01 -18.01
C GLU A 62 11.07 5.47 -17.65
N PRO A 63 10.20 5.78 -18.64
CA PRO A 63 8.87 6.32 -18.39
C PRO A 63 7.92 5.33 -17.71
N ILE A 64 8.23 4.04 -17.82
CA ILE A 64 7.54 2.94 -17.11
C ILE A 64 8.62 2.08 -16.47
N THR A 65 8.45 1.76 -15.21
CA THR A 65 9.31 0.83 -14.47
C THR A 65 8.46 -0.12 -13.63
N ASN A 66 9.08 -1.04 -12.93
CA ASN A 66 8.39 -2.00 -12.09
C ASN A 66 8.69 -1.76 -10.61
N ARG A 67 7.70 -2.00 -9.77
CA ARG A 67 7.85 -2.18 -8.33
C ARG A 67 7.67 -3.65 -7.99
N HIS A 68 8.68 -4.25 -7.41
CA HIS A 68 8.56 -5.53 -6.75
C HIS A 68 8.17 -5.27 -5.30
N LEU A 69 6.95 -5.63 -4.96
CA LEU A 69 6.34 -5.34 -3.67
C LEU A 69 6.30 -6.60 -2.82
N ILE A 70 6.90 -6.54 -1.62
CA ILE A 70 6.80 -7.60 -0.60
C ILE A 70 6.17 -6.97 0.64
N ASN A 71 4.87 -7.19 0.79
CA ASN A 71 4.06 -6.65 1.86
C ASN A 71 3.84 -7.69 2.96
N ARG A 72 4.07 -7.30 4.21
CA ARG A 72 3.77 -8.12 5.39
C ARG A 72 2.75 -7.42 6.26
N TYR A 73 1.67 -8.11 6.53
CA TYR A 73 0.67 -7.68 7.49
C TYR A 73 0.97 -8.28 8.85
N TYR A 74 0.97 -7.44 9.86
CA TYR A 74 1.08 -7.83 11.26
C TYR A 74 -0.20 -7.44 11.98
N LEU A 75 -0.96 -8.45 12.39
CA LEU A 75 -2.21 -8.29 13.11
C LEU A 75 -2.01 -7.46 14.40
N PRO A 76 -2.86 -6.48 14.75
CA PRO A 76 -4.08 -6.11 14.03
C PRO A 76 -3.90 -4.97 12.99
N PHE A 77 -2.95 -4.05 13.14
CA PHE A 77 -2.95 -2.77 12.41
C PHE A 77 -1.57 -2.32 11.96
N SER A 78 -0.66 -3.23 11.70
CA SER A 78 0.69 -2.89 11.27
C SER A 78 1.06 -3.54 9.94
N ARG A 79 1.90 -2.86 9.18
CA ARG A 79 2.38 -3.32 7.89
C ARG A 79 3.87 -3.01 7.72
N ARG A 80 4.60 -3.94 7.12
CA ARG A 80 5.89 -3.68 6.49
C ARG A 80 5.71 -3.72 4.98
N PHE A 81 5.91 -2.60 4.32
CA PHE A 81 5.87 -2.47 2.88
C PHE A 81 7.30 -2.46 2.34
N GLY A 82 7.71 -3.53 1.67
CA GLY A 82 8.96 -3.58 0.91
C GLY A 82 8.68 -3.20 -0.53
N CYS A 83 9.31 -2.14 -1.01
CA CYS A 83 9.22 -1.67 -2.39
C CYS A 83 10.61 -1.68 -3.01
N MET A 84 10.87 -2.60 -3.90
CA MET A 84 12.11 -2.69 -4.66
C MET A 84 11.88 -2.23 -6.10
N TYR A 85 12.80 -1.46 -6.63
CA TYR A 85 12.86 -1.09 -8.04
C TYR A 85 13.92 -1.97 -8.72
N PRO A 86 13.52 -3.06 -9.44
CA PRO A 86 14.47 -4.04 -9.97
C PRO A 86 15.50 -3.44 -10.94
N ASP A 87 15.09 -2.42 -11.71
CA ASP A 87 15.92 -1.79 -12.73
C ASP A 87 17.09 -1.00 -12.14
N SER A 88 16.96 -0.46 -10.94
CA SER A 88 17.98 0.35 -10.25
C SER A 88 18.60 -0.32 -9.02
N GLY A 89 17.92 -1.34 -8.47
CA GLY A 89 18.29 -1.95 -7.19
C GLY A 89 17.95 -1.09 -5.95
N ILE A 90 17.25 0.04 -6.12
CA ILE A 90 16.78 0.84 -4.99
C ILE A 90 15.70 0.04 -4.25
N HIS A 91 15.80 0.07 -2.93
CA HIS A 91 14.90 -0.64 -2.04
C HIS A 91 14.47 0.26 -0.89
N HIS A 92 13.17 0.54 -0.82
CA HIS A 92 12.52 1.25 0.27
C HIS A 92 11.72 0.27 1.12
N ILE A 93 11.85 0.37 2.44
CA ILE A 93 11.05 -0.38 3.39
C ILE A 93 10.28 0.62 4.24
N ILE A 94 8.96 0.60 4.13
CA ILE A 94 8.08 1.48 4.87
C ILE A 94 7.33 0.66 5.91
N TYR A 95 7.39 1.10 7.18
CA TYR A 95 6.54 0.58 8.23
C TYR A 95 5.37 1.52 8.46
N ASN A 96 4.18 0.94 8.51
CA ASN A 96 2.96 1.67 8.81
C ASN A 96 2.29 1.04 10.04
N CYS A 97 1.90 1.90 10.99
CA CYS A 97 1.09 1.51 12.14
C CYS A 97 -0.15 2.39 12.19
N ALA A 98 -1.33 1.80 11.97
CA ALA A 98 -2.61 2.48 12.09
C ALA A 98 -3.12 2.34 13.52
N THR A 99 -2.70 3.26 14.40
CA THR A 99 -3.03 3.22 15.83
C THR A 99 -4.39 3.85 16.09
N PRO A 100 -5.41 3.10 16.55
CA PRO A 100 -6.71 3.65 16.90
C PRO A 100 -6.61 4.71 18.02
N ILE A 101 -7.31 5.83 17.85
CA ILE A 101 -7.48 6.86 18.87
C ILE A 101 -8.85 6.72 19.52
N ASP A 102 -9.87 6.57 18.70
CA ASP A 102 -11.27 6.33 19.08
C ASP A 102 -12.00 5.63 17.93
N ASP A 103 -13.32 5.47 18.04
CA ASP A 103 -14.15 4.75 17.04
C ASP A 103 -14.12 5.41 15.64
N GLY A 104 -13.82 6.69 15.53
CA GLY A 104 -13.82 7.43 14.27
C GLY A 104 -12.45 7.88 13.78
N ARG A 105 -11.41 7.72 14.60
CA ARG A 105 -10.08 8.29 14.29
C ARG A 105 -8.95 7.32 14.60
N LEU A 106 -7.92 7.40 13.78
CA LEU A 106 -6.65 6.71 14.00
C LEU A 106 -5.47 7.67 13.76
N MET A 107 -4.33 7.32 14.32
CA MET A 107 -3.04 7.91 13.99
C MET A 107 -2.29 6.95 13.06
N LEU A 108 -2.00 7.38 11.84
CA LEU A 108 -1.09 6.64 10.96
C LEU A 108 0.34 7.10 11.28
N VAL A 109 1.12 6.20 11.86
CA VAL A 109 2.55 6.41 12.10
C VAL A 109 3.32 5.67 11.01
N GLN A 110 4.26 6.38 10.37
CA GLN A 110 5.02 5.85 9.25
C GLN A 110 6.48 6.23 9.37
N TRP A 111 7.38 5.29 9.03
CA TRP A 111 8.82 5.55 8.86
C TRP A 111 9.40 4.68 7.76
N LEU A 112 10.44 5.19 7.14
CA LEU A 112 11.04 4.62 5.95
C LEU A 112 12.53 4.33 6.16
N TYR A 113 12.95 3.14 5.72
CA TYR A 113 14.35 2.75 5.54
C TYR A 113 14.65 2.63 4.04
N ARG A 114 15.85 3.01 3.63
CA ARG A 114 16.28 3.00 2.23
C ARG A 114 17.73 2.57 2.08
N ASN A 115 18.11 2.09 0.88
CA ASN A 115 19.48 1.75 0.53
C ASN A 115 20.15 2.73 -0.45
N ASP A 116 19.41 3.72 -0.93
CA ASP A 116 19.94 4.84 -1.70
C ASP A 116 20.57 5.91 -0.79
N SER A 117 21.28 6.86 -1.36
CA SER A 117 21.99 7.91 -0.63
C SER A 117 21.27 9.26 -0.67
N GLU A 118 21.65 10.16 0.24
CA GLU A 118 21.18 11.55 0.26
C GLU A 118 21.55 12.32 -1.03
N GLU A 119 22.62 11.93 -1.71
CA GLU A 119 23.03 12.52 -2.99
C GLU A 119 22.13 12.05 -4.14
N GLN A 120 21.68 10.80 -4.11
CA GLN A 120 20.77 10.24 -5.11
C GLN A 120 19.36 10.83 -5.02
N CYS A 121 18.82 10.87 -3.79
CA CYS A 121 17.53 11.46 -3.47
C CYS A 121 17.59 12.00 -2.05
N SER A 122 17.27 13.29 -1.86
CA SER A 122 17.28 13.84 -0.50
C SER A 122 16.18 13.24 0.36
N THR A 123 16.43 13.17 1.66
CA THR A 123 15.42 12.73 2.64
C THR A 123 14.14 13.56 2.53
N GLN A 124 14.25 14.86 2.30
CA GLN A 124 13.09 15.72 2.17
C GLN A 124 12.27 15.42 0.91
N GLU A 125 12.92 15.20 -0.23
CA GLU A 125 12.20 14.80 -1.48
C GLU A 125 11.41 13.51 -1.29
N LEU A 126 12.02 12.53 -0.61
CA LEU A 126 11.38 11.25 -0.36
C LEU A 126 10.19 11.37 0.62
N ILE A 127 10.33 12.19 1.66
CA ILE A 127 9.24 12.50 2.61
C ILE A 127 8.09 13.21 1.89
N ASP A 128 8.38 14.23 1.09
CA ASP A 128 7.36 15.01 0.39
C ASP A 128 6.60 14.13 -0.62
N TRP A 129 7.31 13.26 -1.33
CA TRP A 129 6.71 12.34 -2.28
C TRP A 129 5.81 11.31 -1.60
N ASP A 130 6.26 10.71 -0.50
CA ASP A 130 5.50 9.72 0.27
C ASP A 130 4.28 10.35 0.95
N ALA A 131 4.43 11.57 1.47
CA ALA A 131 3.32 12.35 2.05
C ALA A 131 2.24 12.69 1.01
N ALA A 132 2.62 13.01 -0.22
CA ALA A 132 1.67 13.28 -1.30
C ALA A 132 0.84 12.03 -1.66
N ILE A 133 1.46 10.86 -1.74
CA ILE A 133 0.78 9.58 -1.98
C ILE A 133 -0.17 9.24 -0.83
N THR A 134 0.30 9.39 0.41
CA THR A 134 -0.50 9.13 1.61
C THR A 134 -1.71 10.09 1.69
N ALA A 135 -1.58 11.32 1.21
CA ALA A 135 -2.69 12.27 1.16
C ALA A 135 -3.78 11.84 0.14
N GLU A 136 -3.37 11.33 -1.03
CA GLU A 136 -4.31 10.78 -2.02
C GLU A 136 -5.12 9.60 -1.44
N ASP A 137 -4.46 8.69 -0.72
CA ASP A 137 -5.10 7.58 -0.03
C ASP A 137 -6.06 8.05 1.06
N ARG A 138 -5.65 9.01 1.89
CA ARG A 138 -6.48 9.59 2.95
C ARG A 138 -7.77 10.16 2.38
N ASP A 139 -7.70 10.97 1.33
CA ASP A 139 -8.85 11.65 0.75
C ASP A 139 -9.93 10.66 0.28
N ILE A 140 -9.52 9.49 -0.25
CA ILE A 140 -10.45 8.42 -0.62
C ILE A 140 -11.00 7.69 0.60
N LEU A 141 -10.13 7.35 1.55
CA LEU A 141 -10.54 6.59 2.73
C LEU A 141 -11.52 7.38 3.61
N GLU A 142 -11.32 8.69 3.74
CA GLU A 142 -12.22 9.59 4.46
C GLU A 142 -13.57 9.79 3.74
N ALA A 143 -13.64 9.50 2.42
CA ALA A 143 -14.87 9.54 1.63
C ALA A 143 -15.65 8.21 1.63
N THR A 144 -15.12 7.13 2.24
CA THR A 144 -15.83 5.85 2.33
C THR A 144 -16.84 5.84 3.47
N ASP A 145 -17.82 4.93 3.39
CA ASP A 145 -18.84 4.78 4.43
C ASP A 145 -18.21 4.54 5.80
N TYR A 146 -18.59 5.37 6.76
CA TYR A 146 -18.09 5.34 8.13
C TYR A 146 -18.40 4.01 8.83
N ASP A 147 -19.61 3.47 8.63
CA ASP A 147 -20.12 2.28 9.29
C ASP A 147 -20.01 1.00 8.43
N ALA A 148 -19.15 1.01 7.44
CA ALA A 148 -18.94 -0.15 6.57
C ALA A 148 -18.58 -1.40 7.39
N CYS A 149 -19.33 -2.47 7.18
CA CYS A 149 -19.26 -3.70 7.96
C CYS A 149 -17.93 -4.44 7.75
N VAL A 150 -17.22 -4.73 8.85
CA VAL A 150 -15.98 -5.55 8.80
C VAL A 150 -16.29 -7.05 8.69
N ASP A 151 -17.41 -7.52 9.24
CA ASP A 151 -17.79 -8.93 9.23
C ASP A 151 -18.31 -9.37 7.85
N THR A 152 -17.45 -10.01 7.08
CA THR A 152 -17.74 -10.52 5.73
C THR A 152 -18.84 -11.60 5.71
N ARG A 153 -19.16 -12.24 6.85
CA ARG A 153 -20.24 -13.24 6.96
C ARG A 153 -21.61 -12.63 6.71
N ARG A 154 -21.74 -11.32 6.90
CA ARG A 154 -23.00 -10.58 6.63
C ARG A 154 -23.32 -10.44 5.14
N ARG A 155 -22.34 -10.66 4.23
CA ARG A 155 -22.50 -10.66 2.78
C ARG A 155 -23.20 -9.41 2.23
N VAL A 156 -22.84 -8.25 2.77
CA VAL A 156 -23.41 -6.94 2.34
C VAL A 156 -22.56 -6.26 1.26
N GLU A 157 -21.39 -6.80 0.95
CA GLU A 157 -20.46 -6.28 -0.06
C GLU A 157 -20.17 -7.35 -1.12
N MET A 158 -19.84 -6.89 -2.32
CA MET A 158 -19.27 -7.73 -3.39
C MET A 158 -17.76 -7.60 -3.40
N HIS A 159 -17.07 -8.70 -3.68
CA HIS A 159 -15.61 -8.76 -3.67
C HIS A 159 -15.07 -9.27 -4.99
N MET A 160 -13.91 -8.72 -5.37
CA MET A 160 -13.13 -9.14 -6.53
C MET A 160 -11.93 -10.00 -6.09
N PRO A 161 -11.29 -10.74 -7.00
CA PRO A 161 -10.08 -11.51 -6.67
C PRO A 161 -8.95 -10.66 -6.08
N SER A 162 -8.84 -9.38 -6.45
CA SER A 162 -7.88 -8.42 -5.90
C SER A 162 -8.11 -8.09 -4.42
N ASP A 163 -9.34 -8.29 -3.90
CA ASP A 163 -9.70 -7.98 -2.50
C ASP A 163 -9.25 -9.06 -1.51
N LYS A 164 -8.64 -10.14 -1.99
CA LYS A 164 -8.22 -11.27 -1.15
C LYS A 164 -7.43 -10.85 0.10
N PRO A 165 -6.42 -9.96 0.04
CA PRO A 165 -5.71 -9.52 1.22
C PRO A 165 -6.63 -8.81 2.23
N GLY A 166 -7.51 -7.91 1.76
CA GLY A 166 -8.48 -7.21 2.59
C GLY A 166 -9.45 -8.16 3.29
N LEU A 167 -9.94 -9.18 2.58
CA LEU A 167 -10.81 -10.21 3.15
C LEU A 167 -10.13 -11.01 4.28
N VAL A 168 -8.84 -11.34 4.11
CA VAL A 168 -8.06 -12.02 5.15
C VAL A 168 -7.87 -11.11 6.36
N ILE A 169 -7.56 -9.82 6.16
CA ILE A 169 -7.47 -8.84 7.25
C ILE A 169 -8.77 -8.81 8.05
N ARG A 170 -9.92 -8.67 7.39
CA ARG A 170 -11.24 -8.64 8.06
C ARG A 170 -11.52 -9.93 8.83
N LYS A 171 -11.26 -11.08 8.22
CA LYS A 171 -11.42 -12.38 8.88
C LYS A 171 -10.58 -12.49 10.14
N GLN A 172 -9.32 -12.08 10.08
CA GLN A 172 -8.40 -12.14 11.22
C GLN A 172 -8.80 -11.13 12.31
N LEU A 173 -9.26 -9.92 11.94
CA LEU A 173 -9.77 -8.94 12.91
C LEU A 173 -11.02 -9.43 13.64
N VAL A 174 -11.96 -10.06 12.92
CA VAL A 174 -13.16 -10.64 13.55
C VAL A 174 -12.80 -11.76 14.51
N ALA A 175 -11.83 -12.61 14.16
CA ALA A 175 -11.37 -13.69 15.03
C ALA A 175 -10.67 -13.23 16.32
N LEU A 176 -10.21 -11.96 16.39
CA LEU A 176 -9.70 -11.38 17.64
C LEU A 176 -10.79 -11.02 18.63
N LEU A 177 -12.05 -10.93 18.16
CA LEU A 177 -13.21 -10.55 19.00
C LEU A 177 -13.99 -11.77 19.49
N GLU A 178 -13.69 -12.96 19.00
CA GLU A 178 -14.30 -14.24 19.37
C GLU A 178 -13.41 -15.00 20.39
#